data_4fb808300fc2d46cfd985ebb8b23d8ea
#
_entry.id   4fb808300fc2d46cfd985ebb8b23d8ea
#
_cell.length_a   1.000
_cell.length_b   1.000
_cell.length_c   1.000
_cell.angle_alpha   90.00
_cell.angle_beta   90.00
_cell.angle_gamma   90.00
#
_symmetry.space_group_name_H-M   'P 1'
#
loop_
_entity.id
_entity.type
_entity.pdbx_description
1 polymer ?
#
loop_
_entity_poly.entity_id
_entity_poly.type
_entity_poly.pdbx_seq_one_letter_code
_entity_poly.pdbx_strand_id
1 'polypeptide(L)'
;MWHDGRVTTTDQTSSVLTLRVNGAAYRLRLDHRTTLLDALREHLGLTGTKKGCDHGQCGACTVLVDTGLAGGRRVNSCLLLAVMAHDAEITTIEGLASPAGELHPLQAAFVERDALQCGYCTPGQICSAAAMLGEAAAGWPSAASASLDPKAPEDPQAGPVTLDAAEVRERMSGNLCRCGAYVNIVAAILDVAQEAVSREAGR
;
A
#
# COMPACT_ATOMS: atom_id res chain seq x y z
N MET A 1 -54.05 -20.40 -17.47
CA MET A 1 -53.49 -20.71 -16.13
C MET A 1 -52.04 -20.23 -16.13
N TRP A 2 -51.80 -19.00 -15.66
CA TRP A 2 -50.44 -18.42 -15.58
C TRP A 2 -49.89 -18.81 -14.22
N HIS A 3 -48.79 -19.55 -14.19
CA HIS A 3 -48.10 -19.88 -12.95
C HIS A 3 -47.41 -18.62 -12.44
N ASP A 4 -47.82 -18.16 -11.25
CA ASP A 4 -47.19 -17.11 -10.47
C ASP A 4 -45.82 -17.63 -9.98
N GLY A 5 -44.83 -17.51 -10.82
CA GLY A 5 -43.45 -17.81 -10.49
C GLY A 5 -42.90 -16.64 -9.68
N ARG A 6 -43.12 -16.62 -8.34
CA ARG A 6 -42.35 -15.79 -7.44
C ARG A 6 -40.90 -16.18 -7.55
N VAL A 7 -40.15 -15.45 -8.34
CA VAL A 7 -38.71 -15.42 -8.26
C VAL A 7 -38.38 -14.78 -6.92
N THR A 8 -38.12 -15.60 -5.92
CA THR A 8 -37.45 -15.13 -4.72
C THR A 8 -36.02 -14.75 -5.14
N THR A 9 -35.84 -13.48 -5.50
CA THR A 9 -34.53 -12.90 -5.69
C THR A 9 -33.86 -12.87 -4.31
N THR A 10 -33.19 -13.96 -3.93
CA THR A 10 -32.09 -13.84 -2.97
C THR A 10 -31.17 -12.78 -3.56
N ASP A 11 -30.92 -11.72 -2.81
CA ASP A 11 -30.00 -10.65 -3.21
C ASP A 11 -28.64 -11.27 -3.52
N GLN A 12 -28.43 -11.64 -4.81
CA GLN A 12 -27.20 -12.29 -5.30
C GLN A 12 -26.07 -11.27 -5.50
N THR A 13 -26.31 -9.99 -5.18
CA THR A 13 -25.36 -8.91 -5.39
C THR A 13 -24.52 -8.61 -4.17
N SER A 14 -24.81 -9.22 -3.02
CA SER A 14 -24.09 -9.02 -1.77
C SER A 14 -23.68 -10.33 -1.11
N SER A 15 -22.53 -10.32 -0.44
CA SER A 15 -22.02 -11.45 0.36
C SER A 15 -21.54 -10.98 1.73
N VAL A 16 -21.57 -11.91 2.69
CA VAL A 16 -20.86 -11.73 3.95
C VAL A 16 -19.41 -12.15 3.75
N LEU A 17 -18.49 -11.24 3.98
CA LEU A 17 -17.06 -11.46 3.88
C LEU A 17 -16.35 -11.02 5.15
N THR A 18 -15.17 -11.57 5.38
CA THR A 18 -14.28 -11.20 6.46
C THR A 18 -13.11 -10.42 5.86
N LEU A 19 -12.85 -9.22 6.34
CA LEU A 19 -11.63 -8.46 6.05
C LEU A 19 -10.77 -8.45 7.32
N ARG A 20 -9.51 -8.79 7.21
CA ARG A 20 -8.55 -8.67 8.30
C ARG A 20 -7.77 -7.38 8.11
N VAL A 21 -8.05 -6.38 8.93
CA VAL A 21 -7.47 -5.04 8.74
C VAL A 21 -6.78 -4.61 10.02
N ASN A 22 -5.50 -4.28 9.92
CA ASN A 22 -4.66 -3.84 11.03
C ASN A 22 -4.70 -4.82 12.22
N GLY A 23 -4.66 -6.12 11.93
CA GLY A 23 -4.69 -7.19 12.93
C GLY A 23 -6.09 -7.50 13.51
N ALA A 24 -7.15 -6.82 13.08
CA ALA A 24 -8.52 -7.07 13.52
C ALA A 24 -9.37 -7.69 12.38
N ALA A 25 -10.25 -8.63 12.72
CA ALA A 25 -11.15 -9.26 11.76
C ALA A 25 -12.52 -8.58 11.79
N TYR A 26 -12.99 -8.14 10.63
CA TYR A 26 -14.27 -7.47 10.44
C TYR A 26 -15.18 -8.30 9.54
N ARG A 27 -16.34 -8.68 10.03
CA ARG A 27 -17.34 -9.40 9.25
C ARG A 27 -18.39 -8.43 8.72
N LEU A 28 -18.42 -8.23 7.41
CA LEU A 28 -19.26 -7.24 6.74
C LEU A 28 -20.13 -7.90 5.67
N ARG A 29 -21.36 -7.41 5.50
CA ARG A 29 -22.17 -7.71 4.32
C ARG A 29 -22.00 -6.57 3.33
N LEU A 30 -21.38 -6.85 2.19
CA LEU A 30 -21.06 -5.85 1.17
C LEU A 30 -21.61 -6.25 -0.19
N ASP A 31 -22.01 -5.26 -0.98
CA ASP A 31 -22.27 -5.44 -2.42
C ASP A 31 -20.95 -5.85 -3.11
N HIS A 32 -21.04 -6.78 -4.06
CA HIS A 32 -19.84 -7.31 -4.75
C HIS A 32 -19.07 -6.26 -5.54
N ARG A 33 -19.69 -5.11 -5.84
CA ARG A 33 -19.06 -3.96 -6.51
C ARG A 33 -18.33 -3.02 -5.55
N THR A 34 -18.47 -3.23 -4.24
CA THR A 34 -17.80 -2.39 -3.24
C THR A 34 -16.30 -2.54 -3.38
N THR A 35 -15.58 -1.44 -3.59
CA THR A 35 -14.12 -1.43 -3.60
C THR A 35 -13.56 -1.64 -2.19
N LEU A 36 -12.34 -2.14 -2.08
CA LEU A 36 -11.66 -2.22 -0.79
C LEU A 36 -11.54 -0.81 -0.16
N LEU A 37 -11.29 0.21 -0.97
CA LEU A 37 -11.23 1.61 -0.53
C LEU A 37 -12.52 2.04 0.16
N ASP A 38 -13.67 1.78 -0.47
CA ASP A 38 -14.97 2.14 0.10
C ASP A 38 -15.30 1.30 1.35
N ALA A 39 -14.94 0.01 1.34
CA ALA A 39 -15.08 -0.83 2.53
C ALA A 39 -14.28 -0.28 3.73
N LEU A 40 -13.03 0.12 3.52
CA LEU A 40 -12.19 0.71 4.56
C LEU A 40 -12.77 2.03 5.07
N ARG A 41 -13.15 2.94 4.17
CA ARG A 41 -13.56 4.29 4.54
C ARG A 41 -14.98 4.39 5.06
N GLU A 42 -15.93 3.79 4.33
CA GLU A 42 -17.37 4.00 4.58
C GLU A 42 -17.97 2.95 5.52
N HIS A 43 -17.38 1.74 5.57
CA HIS A 43 -17.88 0.66 6.42
C HIS A 43 -17.05 0.48 7.70
N LEU A 44 -15.73 0.69 7.65
CA LEU A 44 -14.85 0.54 8.81
C LEU A 44 -14.43 1.88 9.44
N GLY A 45 -14.70 3.02 8.79
CA GLY A 45 -14.33 4.35 9.29
C GLY A 45 -12.81 4.63 9.26
N LEU A 46 -12.03 3.79 8.55
CA LEU A 46 -10.58 3.97 8.38
C LEU A 46 -10.33 4.97 7.25
N THR A 47 -10.36 6.25 7.59
CA THR A 47 -10.32 7.37 6.63
C THR A 47 -8.92 7.81 6.23
N GLY A 48 -7.88 7.21 6.80
CA GLY A 48 -6.48 7.46 6.43
C GLY A 48 -6.19 7.14 4.97
N THR A 49 -6.69 6.00 4.47
CA THR A 49 -6.65 5.66 3.04
C THR A 49 -7.53 6.61 2.24
N LYS A 50 -6.98 7.31 1.23
CA LYS A 50 -7.65 8.44 0.56
C LYS A 50 -8.20 8.09 -0.82
N LYS A 51 -9.41 8.60 -1.12
CA LYS A 51 -10.01 8.53 -2.47
C LYS A 51 -9.59 9.77 -3.27
N GLY A 52 -8.52 9.65 -4.06
CA GLY A 52 -8.03 10.72 -4.93
C GLY A 52 -8.66 10.63 -6.33
N CYS A 53 -8.15 9.76 -7.19
CA CYS A 53 -8.60 9.63 -8.58
C CYS A 53 -9.69 8.58 -8.80
N ASP A 54 -9.79 7.58 -7.91
CA ASP A 54 -10.71 6.44 -7.97
C ASP A 54 -10.57 5.55 -9.24
N HIS A 55 -9.40 5.60 -9.87
CA HIS A 55 -9.10 4.80 -11.08
C HIS A 55 -7.62 4.38 -11.18
N GLY A 56 -6.93 4.24 -10.04
CA GLY A 56 -5.60 3.62 -9.97
C GLY A 56 -4.41 4.48 -10.38
N GLN A 57 -4.57 5.81 -10.59
CA GLN A 57 -3.50 6.66 -11.14
C GLN A 57 -2.70 7.41 -10.07
N CYS A 58 -3.29 7.79 -8.94
CA CYS A 58 -2.66 8.72 -8.02
C CYS A 58 -1.96 8.08 -6.82
N GLY A 59 -2.22 6.82 -6.52
CA GLY A 59 -1.65 6.10 -5.38
C GLY A 59 -2.09 6.56 -3.98
N ALA A 60 -2.99 7.56 -3.86
CA ALA A 60 -3.45 8.05 -2.54
C ALA A 60 -4.22 6.99 -1.74
N CYS A 61 -4.72 5.96 -2.41
CA CYS A 61 -5.46 4.84 -1.84
C CYS A 61 -4.58 3.60 -1.59
N THR A 62 -3.26 3.71 -1.67
CA THR A 62 -2.35 2.58 -1.45
C THR A 62 -2.49 2.02 -0.04
N VAL A 63 -2.72 0.72 0.02
CA VAL A 63 -2.68 -0.11 1.23
C VAL A 63 -1.70 -1.26 1.02
N LEU A 64 -1.33 -1.95 2.09
CA LEU A 64 -0.50 -3.15 2.03
C LEU A 64 -1.40 -4.37 2.18
N VAL A 65 -1.20 -5.35 1.31
CA VAL A 65 -1.88 -6.65 1.41
C VAL A 65 -0.80 -7.71 1.59
N ASP A 66 -0.89 -8.49 2.65
CA ASP A 66 0.08 -9.55 2.91
C ASP A 66 -0.08 -10.66 1.86
N THR A 67 1.04 -10.97 1.24
CA THR A 67 1.18 -12.04 0.26
C THR A 67 2.37 -12.95 0.59
N GLY A 68 2.85 -12.89 1.85
CA GLY A 68 4.05 -13.59 2.30
C GLY A 68 5.36 -12.86 2.02
N LEU A 69 5.31 -11.63 1.48
CA LEU A 69 6.47 -10.75 1.36
C LEU A 69 6.62 -9.88 2.59
N ALA A 70 7.85 -9.67 3.05
CA ALA A 70 8.15 -8.73 4.11
C ALA A 70 7.62 -7.33 3.74
N GLY A 71 6.76 -6.76 4.59
CA GLY A 71 6.10 -5.46 4.35
C GLY A 71 4.82 -5.52 3.51
N GLY A 72 4.42 -6.70 2.99
CA GLY A 72 3.23 -6.84 2.14
C GLY A 72 3.40 -6.26 0.73
N ARG A 73 2.37 -6.41 -0.11
CA ARG A 73 2.32 -5.83 -1.46
C ARG A 73 1.54 -4.52 -1.47
N ARG A 74 2.03 -3.54 -2.22
CA ARG A 74 1.31 -2.29 -2.50
C ARG A 74 0.11 -2.55 -3.40
N VAL A 75 -1.06 -2.16 -2.96
CA VAL A 75 -2.30 -2.32 -3.73
C VAL A 75 -3.08 -1.00 -3.76
N ASN A 76 -3.52 -0.60 -4.93
CA ASN A 76 -4.48 0.50 -5.08
C ASN A 76 -5.87 0.01 -4.68
N SER A 77 -6.30 0.29 -3.46
CA SER A 77 -7.56 -0.20 -2.90
C SER A 77 -8.81 0.25 -3.68
N CYS A 78 -8.73 1.31 -4.49
CA CYS A 78 -9.81 1.75 -5.38
C CYS A 78 -10.04 0.80 -6.58
N LEU A 79 -9.06 -0.05 -6.92
CA LEU A 79 -9.15 -1.03 -8.00
C LEU A 79 -9.36 -2.46 -7.52
N LEU A 80 -9.25 -2.71 -6.21
CA LEU A 80 -9.49 -4.03 -5.63
C LEU A 80 -10.91 -4.08 -5.06
N LEU A 81 -11.71 -5.05 -5.50
CA LEU A 81 -13.02 -5.29 -4.89
C LEU A 81 -12.86 -5.92 -3.51
N ALA A 82 -13.67 -5.50 -2.55
CA ALA A 82 -13.62 -6.00 -1.18
C ALA A 82 -13.82 -7.53 -1.11
N VAL A 83 -14.64 -8.09 -2.01
CA VAL A 83 -14.87 -9.53 -2.10
C VAL A 83 -13.60 -10.31 -2.51
N MET A 84 -12.71 -9.69 -3.28
CA MET A 84 -11.42 -10.29 -3.68
C MET A 84 -10.39 -10.26 -2.52
N ALA A 85 -10.62 -9.42 -1.52
CA ALA A 85 -9.78 -9.31 -0.33
C ALA A 85 -10.32 -10.14 0.85
N HIS A 86 -11.26 -11.06 0.60
CA HIS A 86 -11.80 -11.94 1.63
C HIS A 86 -10.66 -12.75 2.30
N ASP A 87 -10.62 -12.70 3.64
CA ASP A 87 -9.58 -13.31 4.49
C ASP A 87 -8.13 -12.83 4.24
N ALA A 88 -7.92 -11.82 3.39
CA ALA A 88 -6.59 -11.21 3.22
C ALA A 88 -6.23 -10.33 4.44
N GLU A 89 -4.96 -10.36 4.83
CA GLU A 89 -4.41 -9.42 5.82
C GLU A 89 -4.09 -8.09 5.12
N ILE A 90 -4.71 -7.02 5.62
CA ILE A 90 -4.61 -5.68 5.06
C ILE A 90 -4.03 -4.74 6.11
N THR A 91 -2.99 -4.00 5.75
CA THR A 91 -2.46 -2.93 6.59
C THR A 91 -2.70 -1.58 5.93
N THR A 92 -3.38 -0.70 6.66
CA THR A 92 -3.57 0.71 6.29
C THR A 92 -2.60 1.59 7.06
N ILE A 93 -2.60 2.90 6.76
CA ILE A 93 -1.74 3.86 7.47
C ILE A 93 -1.97 3.86 8.99
N GLU A 94 -3.20 3.60 9.42
CA GLU A 94 -3.57 3.52 10.83
C GLU A 94 -2.93 2.32 11.54
N GLY A 95 -2.58 1.26 10.79
CA GLY A 95 -1.97 0.04 11.32
C GLY A 95 -0.45 -0.01 11.23
N LEU A 96 0.21 1.02 10.68
CA LEU A 96 1.68 1.04 10.61
C LEU A 96 2.35 1.40 11.93
N ALA A 97 1.74 2.27 12.74
CA ALA A 97 2.22 2.56 14.08
C ALA A 97 2.12 1.32 14.98
N SER A 98 3.00 1.21 15.97
CA SER A 98 2.91 0.12 16.94
C SER A 98 1.63 0.21 17.78
N PRO A 99 1.14 -0.92 18.34
CA PRO A 99 0.01 -0.89 19.26
C PRO A 99 0.25 0.01 20.50
N ALA A 100 1.50 0.27 20.85
CA ALA A 100 1.89 1.18 21.94
C ALA A 100 1.85 2.67 21.52
N GLY A 101 1.52 2.97 20.25
CA GLY A 101 1.44 4.32 19.71
C GLY A 101 2.78 4.87 19.20
N GLU A 102 3.82 4.04 19.12
CA GLU A 102 5.10 4.45 18.53
C GLU A 102 4.96 4.54 17.01
N LEU A 103 5.40 5.67 16.46
CA LEU A 103 5.37 5.89 15.02
C LEU A 103 6.27 4.89 14.29
N HIS A 104 5.80 4.42 13.15
CA HIS A 104 6.67 3.72 12.21
C HIS A 104 7.82 4.64 11.75
N PRO A 105 9.05 4.15 11.53
CA PRO A 105 10.18 4.99 11.12
C PRO A 105 9.87 5.94 9.95
N LEU A 106 9.15 5.46 8.94
CA LEU A 106 8.70 6.31 7.84
C LEU A 106 7.74 7.42 8.29
N GLN A 107 6.84 7.16 9.23
CA GLN A 107 5.96 8.21 9.75
C GLN A 107 6.76 9.29 10.47
N ALA A 108 7.72 8.91 11.29
CA ALA A 108 8.61 9.83 11.98
C ALA A 108 9.47 10.66 11.00
N ALA A 109 10.11 10.01 10.03
CA ALA A 109 10.92 10.66 9.01
C ALA A 109 10.12 11.64 8.14
N PHE A 110 8.85 11.30 7.81
CA PHE A 110 7.98 12.22 7.07
C PHE A 110 7.66 13.50 7.86
N VAL A 111 7.50 13.39 9.17
CA VAL A 111 7.31 14.57 10.04
C VAL A 111 8.61 15.37 10.17
N GLU A 112 9.73 14.71 10.40
CA GLU A 112 11.03 15.36 10.60
C GLU A 112 11.52 16.10 9.35
N ARG A 113 11.25 15.57 8.17
CA ARG A 113 11.64 16.15 6.88
C ARG A 113 10.61 17.07 6.25
N ASP A 114 9.48 17.38 6.91
CA ASP A 114 8.36 18.08 6.28
C ASP A 114 7.98 17.45 4.92
N ALA A 115 7.96 16.12 4.84
CA ALA A 115 7.69 15.36 3.62
C ALA A 115 6.20 15.37 3.23
N LEU A 116 5.48 16.41 3.61
CA LEU A 116 4.06 16.63 3.33
C LEU A 116 3.75 18.12 3.31
N GLN A 117 2.62 18.49 2.68
CA GLN A 117 2.02 19.83 2.78
C GLN A 117 0.55 19.67 3.16
N CYS A 118 -0.36 19.44 2.20
CA CYS A 118 -1.77 19.23 2.53
C CYS A 118 -2.05 17.90 3.23
N GLY A 119 -1.12 16.95 3.22
CA GLY A 119 -1.24 15.65 3.88
C GLY A 119 -2.12 14.62 3.16
N TYR A 120 -2.80 14.99 2.05
CA TYR A 120 -3.76 14.09 1.40
C TYR A 120 -3.12 12.85 0.81
N CYS A 121 -1.98 12.96 0.13
CA CYS A 121 -1.26 11.80 -0.43
C CYS A 121 -0.40 11.05 0.59
N THR A 122 -0.16 11.63 1.77
CA THR A 122 0.81 11.13 2.76
C THR A 122 0.55 9.69 3.19
N PRO A 123 -0.68 9.26 3.51
CA PRO A 123 -0.94 7.86 3.85
C PRO A 123 -0.51 6.88 2.75
N GLY A 124 -0.88 7.18 1.51
CA GLY A 124 -0.50 6.35 0.35
C GLY A 124 1.01 6.37 0.09
N GLN A 125 1.69 7.51 0.26
CA GLN A 125 3.14 7.62 0.14
C GLN A 125 3.86 6.75 1.18
N ILE A 126 3.45 6.82 2.45
CA ILE A 126 4.06 6.05 3.54
C ILE A 126 3.82 4.56 3.38
N CYS A 127 2.59 4.12 3.08
CA CYS A 127 2.30 2.71 2.82
C CYS A 127 3.12 2.20 1.62
N SER A 128 3.19 2.98 0.54
CA SER A 128 3.96 2.61 -0.64
C SER A 128 5.45 2.51 -0.33
N ALA A 129 6.01 3.46 0.43
CA ALA A 129 7.40 3.45 0.83
C ALA A 129 7.73 2.24 1.72
N ALA A 130 6.85 1.86 2.66
CA ALA A 130 7.06 0.71 3.52
C ALA A 130 7.23 -0.60 2.72
N ALA A 131 6.35 -0.85 1.75
CA ALA A 131 6.48 -2.02 0.89
C ALA A 131 7.69 -1.92 -0.06
N MET A 132 7.95 -0.73 -0.61
CA MET A 132 9.08 -0.50 -1.52
C MET A 132 10.42 -0.82 -0.86
N LEU A 133 10.60 -0.48 0.40
CA LEU A 133 11.81 -0.85 1.15
C LEU A 133 11.96 -2.37 1.23
N GLY A 134 10.88 -3.11 1.48
CA GLY A 134 10.87 -4.58 1.45
C GLY A 134 11.18 -5.16 0.06
N GLU A 135 10.62 -4.57 -1.00
CA GLU A 135 10.90 -4.95 -2.39
C GLU A 135 12.38 -4.77 -2.75
N ALA A 136 12.98 -3.64 -2.34
CA ALA A 136 14.41 -3.37 -2.55
C ALA A 136 15.30 -4.34 -1.75
N ALA A 137 14.96 -4.60 -0.49
CA ALA A 137 15.66 -5.58 0.34
C ALA A 137 15.58 -7.00 -0.23
N ALA A 138 14.47 -7.35 -0.88
CA ALA A 138 14.29 -8.63 -1.58
C ALA A 138 14.97 -8.68 -2.97
N GLY A 139 15.67 -7.63 -3.38
CA GLY A 139 16.37 -7.58 -4.66
C GLY A 139 15.48 -7.38 -5.89
N TRP A 140 14.24 -6.89 -5.71
CA TRP A 140 13.34 -6.67 -6.84
C TRP A 140 13.87 -5.53 -7.73
N PRO A 141 13.97 -5.75 -9.05
CA PRO A 141 14.44 -4.72 -9.96
C PRO A 141 13.44 -3.58 -10.12
N SER A 142 13.94 -2.41 -10.53
CA SER A 142 13.15 -1.28 -11.00
C SER A 142 13.66 -0.84 -12.37
N ALA A 143 12.97 0.10 -13.02
CA ALA A 143 13.47 0.66 -14.28
C ALA A 143 14.78 1.46 -14.09
N ALA A 144 15.08 1.91 -12.86
CA ALA A 144 16.36 2.57 -12.55
C ALA A 144 17.51 1.57 -12.31
N SER A 145 17.24 0.39 -11.73
CA SER A 145 18.25 -0.65 -11.44
C SER A 145 18.38 -1.67 -12.56
N ALA A 146 17.33 -1.86 -13.36
CA ALA A 146 17.37 -2.83 -14.46
C ALA A 146 18.36 -2.38 -15.54
N SER A 147 19.26 -3.27 -15.94
CA SER A 147 19.97 -3.10 -17.20
C SER A 147 18.94 -3.04 -18.33
N LEU A 148 18.96 -1.96 -19.12
CA LEU A 148 18.14 -1.85 -20.33
C LEU A 148 18.62 -2.78 -21.45
N ASP A 149 19.65 -3.58 -21.21
CA ASP A 149 20.10 -4.61 -22.13
C ASP A 149 19.17 -5.83 -22.02
N PRO A 150 18.36 -6.12 -23.06
CA PRO A 150 17.47 -7.28 -23.06
C PRO A 150 18.20 -8.63 -22.99
N LYS A 151 19.52 -8.62 -23.11
CA LYS A 151 20.39 -9.80 -23.02
C LYS A 151 21.09 -9.91 -21.68
N ALA A 152 20.96 -8.91 -20.80
CA ALA A 152 21.47 -9.03 -19.44
C ALA A 152 20.70 -10.17 -18.74
N PRO A 153 21.38 -11.22 -18.24
CA PRO A 153 20.69 -12.26 -17.51
C PRO A 153 20.00 -11.63 -16.29
N GLU A 154 18.70 -11.90 -16.11
CA GLU A 154 18.05 -11.70 -14.83
C GLU A 154 18.82 -12.56 -13.83
N ASP A 155 19.59 -11.93 -12.95
CA ASP A 155 20.30 -12.65 -11.89
C ASP A 155 19.29 -13.03 -10.81
N PRO A 156 18.83 -14.27 -10.74
CA PRO A 156 17.90 -14.72 -9.71
C PRO A 156 18.52 -14.70 -8.30
N GLN A 157 19.80 -14.36 -8.17
CA GLN A 157 20.54 -14.20 -6.93
C GLN A 157 20.94 -12.74 -6.69
N ALA A 158 20.34 -11.78 -7.40
CA ALA A 158 20.55 -10.37 -7.14
C ALA A 158 20.25 -10.08 -5.66
N GLY A 159 21.28 -9.66 -4.93
CA GLY A 159 21.13 -9.26 -3.51
C GLY A 159 20.30 -7.98 -3.40
N PRO A 160 20.16 -7.44 -2.17
CA PRO A 160 19.40 -6.21 -1.93
C PRO A 160 19.83 -5.08 -2.85
N VAL A 161 18.83 -4.34 -3.37
CA VAL A 161 19.09 -3.17 -4.22
C VAL A 161 19.52 -2.00 -3.33
N THR A 162 20.66 -1.40 -3.63
CA THR A 162 21.09 -0.15 -2.98
C THR A 162 20.18 0.99 -3.42
N LEU A 163 19.49 1.61 -2.47
CA LEU A 163 18.59 2.71 -2.75
C LEU A 163 19.33 4.04 -2.81
N ASP A 164 19.26 4.69 -3.95
CA ASP A 164 19.59 6.09 -4.14
C ASP A 164 18.35 6.92 -4.48
N ALA A 165 18.52 8.20 -4.75
CA ALA A 165 17.41 9.08 -5.07
C ALA A 165 16.74 8.74 -6.41
N ALA A 166 17.43 8.12 -7.36
CA ALA A 166 16.85 7.71 -8.64
C ALA A 166 15.96 6.47 -8.45
N GLU A 167 16.46 5.47 -7.71
CA GLU A 167 15.70 4.27 -7.32
C GLU A 167 14.43 4.61 -6.55
N VAL A 168 14.53 5.50 -5.53
CA VAL A 168 13.36 5.91 -4.76
C VAL A 168 12.35 6.63 -5.64
N ARG A 169 12.76 7.56 -6.51
CA ARG A 169 11.84 8.26 -7.42
C ARG A 169 11.11 7.30 -8.36
N GLU A 170 11.86 6.35 -8.95
CA GLU A 170 11.28 5.36 -9.85
C GLU A 170 10.25 4.48 -9.12
N ARG A 171 10.64 3.89 -8.00
CA ARG A 171 9.78 2.98 -7.23
C ARG A 171 8.56 3.67 -6.63
N MET A 172 8.63 4.98 -6.41
CA MET A 172 7.54 5.81 -5.87
C MET A 172 6.74 6.55 -6.95
N SER A 173 7.05 6.35 -8.24
CA SER A 173 6.43 7.08 -9.36
C SER A 173 4.90 6.93 -9.44
N GLY A 174 4.35 5.83 -8.92
CA GLY A 174 2.91 5.59 -8.82
C GLY A 174 2.17 6.39 -7.74
N ASN A 175 2.87 7.16 -6.90
CA ASN A 175 2.27 7.93 -5.80
C ASN A 175 2.43 9.44 -6.05
N LEU A 176 1.33 10.08 -6.48
CA LEU A 176 1.35 11.50 -6.87
C LEU A 176 1.17 12.43 -5.68
N CYS A 177 1.96 13.50 -5.64
CA CYS A 177 1.82 14.60 -4.70
C CYS A 177 1.55 15.90 -5.44
N ARG A 178 0.32 16.42 -5.38
CA ARG A 178 -0.06 17.66 -6.07
C ARG A 178 0.65 18.90 -5.53
N CYS A 179 1.04 18.88 -4.26
CA CYS A 179 1.80 19.97 -3.61
C CYS A 179 3.30 19.94 -3.97
N GLY A 180 3.79 18.85 -4.55
CA GLY A 180 5.18 18.75 -5.00
C GLY A 180 6.21 18.48 -3.89
N ALA A 181 5.80 17.85 -2.76
CA ALA A 181 6.70 17.58 -1.65
C ALA A 181 7.74 16.45 -1.95
N TYR A 182 7.96 16.09 -3.21
CA TYR A 182 8.76 14.93 -3.62
C TYR A 182 10.20 14.97 -3.12
N VAL A 183 10.84 16.14 -3.07
CA VAL A 183 12.22 16.26 -2.59
C VAL A 183 12.34 15.76 -1.16
N ASN A 184 11.45 16.19 -0.29
CA ASN A 184 11.43 15.80 1.12
C ASN A 184 10.92 14.37 1.31
N ILE A 185 9.96 13.90 0.50
CA ILE A 185 9.51 12.50 0.51
C ILE A 185 10.67 11.55 0.19
N VAL A 186 11.45 11.86 -0.85
CA VAL A 186 12.62 11.05 -1.22
C VAL A 186 13.68 11.08 -0.12
N ALA A 187 13.94 12.24 0.48
CA ALA A 187 14.89 12.37 1.58
C ALA A 187 14.45 11.54 2.81
N ALA A 188 13.18 11.63 3.22
CA ALA A 188 12.65 10.87 4.35
C ALA A 188 12.77 9.35 4.14
N ILE A 189 12.52 8.87 2.93
CA ILE A 189 12.65 7.44 2.59
C ILE A 189 14.12 7.00 2.64
N LEU A 190 15.03 7.82 2.13
CA LEU A 190 16.47 7.51 2.13
C LEU A 190 17.04 7.46 3.55
N ASP A 191 16.61 8.35 4.45
CA ASP A 191 17.03 8.32 5.86
C ASP A 191 16.67 6.97 6.49
N VAL A 192 15.42 6.52 6.32
CA VAL A 192 14.97 5.22 6.86
C VAL A 192 15.73 4.06 6.25
N ALA A 193 16.00 4.10 4.95
CA ALA A 193 16.76 3.05 4.25
C ALA A 193 18.21 2.95 4.81
N GLN A 194 18.88 4.08 5.04
CA GLN A 194 20.23 4.14 5.58
C GLN A 194 20.30 3.66 7.03
N GLU A 195 19.32 4.01 7.84
CA GLU A 195 19.25 3.53 9.24
C GLU A 195 19.07 2.01 9.29
N ALA A 196 18.25 1.42 8.41
CA ALA A 196 18.05 -0.03 8.35
C ALA A 196 19.37 -0.74 8.05
N VAL A 197 20.12 -0.29 7.03
CA VAL A 197 21.44 -0.85 6.68
C VAL A 197 22.44 -0.72 7.85
N SER A 198 22.44 0.43 8.54
CA SER A 198 23.34 0.67 9.67
C SER A 198 23.05 -0.25 10.86
N ARG A 199 21.79 -0.57 11.12
CA ARG A 199 21.38 -1.51 12.18
C ARG A 199 21.75 -2.96 11.87
N GLU A 200 21.70 -3.37 10.60
CA GLU A 200 22.11 -4.70 10.16
C GLU A 200 23.64 -4.87 10.24
N ALA A 201 24.40 -3.85 9.85
CA ALA A 201 25.87 -3.87 9.90
C ALA A 201 26.45 -3.86 11.33
N GLY A 202 25.67 -3.44 12.32
CA GLY A 202 26.06 -3.40 13.75
C GLY A 202 25.71 -4.65 14.56
N ARG A 203 25.14 -5.68 13.91
CA ARG A 203 24.82 -6.99 14.55
C ARG A 203 25.82 -8.06 14.17
#